data_385ab814087a2a6a384e59a24ce208ad
#
_entry.id   385ab814087a2a6a384e59a24ce208ad
#
_cell.length_a   1.000
_cell.length_b   1.000
_cell.length_c   1.000
_cell.angle_alpha   90.00
_cell.angle_beta   90.00
_cell.angle_gamma   90.00
#
_symmetry.space_group_name_H-M   'P 1'
#
loop_
_entity.id
_entity.type
_entity.pdbx_description
1 polymer ?
#
loop_
_entity_poly.entity_id
_entity_poly.type
_entity_poly.pdbx_seq_one_letter_code
_entity_poly.pdbx_strand_id
1 'polypeptide(L)'
;EEYLNVFDRVLKKLEEFRPDFILISAGFDAHEDDPLAQFNLKTEDYFTITKRVLETSKNFCNGKVVSILEGGYDLNALRDSTKRHVDALLEFN
;
A
#
# COMPACT_ATOMS: atom_id res chain seq x y z
N GLU A 1 12.67 5.07 -3.84
CA GLU A 1 13.62 4.63 -2.81
C GLU A 1 13.40 5.36 -1.49
N GLU A 2 13.40 6.67 -1.52
CA GLU A 2 13.17 7.46 -0.30
C GLU A 2 11.79 7.18 0.29
N TYR A 3 10.77 7.07 -0.57
CA TYR A 3 9.42 6.78 -0.13
C TYR A 3 9.37 5.45 0.61
N LEU A 4 9.98 4.41 0.05
CA LEU A 4 9.98 3.09 0.66
C LEU A 4 10.76 3.06 1.98
N ASN A 5 11.84 3.83 2.08
CA ASN A 5 12.60 3.93 3.33
C ASN A 5 11.77 4.57 4.45
N VAL A 6 11.04 5.65 4.12
CA VAL A 6 10.15 6.29 5.09
C VAL A 6 9.00 5.36 5.44
N PHE A 7 8.47 4.66 4.45
CA PHE A 7 7.38 3.71 4.66
C PHE A 7 7.79 2.59 5.63
N ASP A 8 9.00 2.07 5.49
CA ASP A 8 9.50 1.02 6.40
C ASP A 8 9.59 1.52 7.83
N ARG A 9 9.93 2.81 8.03
CA ARG A 9 9.96 3.39 9.36
C ARG A 9 8.55 3.51 9.96
N VAL A 10 7.57 3.82 9.12
CA VAL A 10 6.16 3.85 9.53
C VAL A 10 5.70 2.45 9.93
N LEU A 11 6.07 1.43 9.15
CA LEU A 11 5.71 0.04 9.48
C LEU A 11 6.31 -0.39 10.82
N LYS A 12 7.52 0.07 11.12
CA LYS A 12 8.14 -0.24 12.41
C LYS A 12 7.36 0.37 13.56
N LYS A 13 6.88 1.59 13.40
CA LYS A 13 6.01 2.22 14.41
C LYS A 13 4.70 1.48 14.55
N LEU A 14 4.14 1.03 13.46
CA LEU A 14 2.91 0.24 13.46
C LEU A 14 3.11 -1.05 14.26
N GLU A 15 4.24 -1.72 14.05
CA GLU A 15 4.56 -2.95 14.76
C GLU A 15 4.71 -2.70 16.27
N GLU A 16 5.30 -1.58 16.67
CA GLU A 16 5.40 -1.20 18.07
C GLU A 16 4.03 -0.97 18.70
N PHE A 17 3.13 -0.36 17.95
CA PHE A 17 1.76 -0.09 18.41
C PHE A 17 0.94 -1.38 18.55
N ARG A 18 1.19 -2.36 17.71
CA ARG A 18 0.53 -3.69 17.68
C ARG A 18 -1.00 -3.60 17.60
N PRO A 19 -1.54 -3.02 16.52
CA PRO A 19 -2.99 -2.95 16.36
C PRO A 19 -3.58 -4.35 16.16
N ASP A 20 -4.86 -4.49 16.51
CA ASP A 20 -5.57 -5.76 16.31
C ASP A 20 -6.12 -5.90 14.89
N PHE A 21 -6.10 -4.82 14.12
CA PHE A 21 -6.72 -4.76 12.79
C PHE A 21 -6.12 -3.59 12.02
N ILE A 22 -5.93 -3.75 10.72
CA ILE A 22 -5.42 -2.68 9.86
C ILE A 22 -6.47 -2.32 8.82
N LEU A 23 -6.79 -1.02 8.72
CA LEU A 23 -7.58 -0.49 7.62
C LEU A 23 -6.65 0.31 6.71
N ILE A 24 -6.69 0.01 5.42
CA ILE A 24 -5.92 0.75 4.43
C ILE A 24 -6.85 1.67 3.66
N SER A 25 -6.57 2.98 3.72
CA SER A 25 -7.16 3.93 2.78
C SER A 25 -6.31 3.86 1.52
N ALA A 26 -6.75 3.07 0.55
CA ALA A 26 -5.95 2.74 -0.62
C ALA A 26 -6.11 3.84 -1.68
N GLY A 27 -5.14 4.75 -1.73
CA GLY A 27 -5.08 5.78 -2.75
C GLY A 27 -3.95 5.51 -3.73
N PHE A 28 -4.19 5.81 -5.01
CA PHE A 28 -3.21 5.57 -6.06
C PHE A 28 -2.80 6.87 -6.75
N ASP A 29 -3.02 7.99 -6.09
CA ASP A 29 -2.67 9.31 -6.60
C ASP A 29 -1.22 9.69 -6.37
N ALA A 30 -0.44 8.85 -5.68
CA ALA A 30 1.00 9.03 -5.59
C ALA A 30 1.75 8.48 -6.82
N HIS A 31 1.02 7.88 -7.78
CA HIS A 31 1.61 7.38 -9.01
C HIS A 31 2.21 8.52 -9.84
N GLU A 32 3.32 8.23 -10.53
CA GLU A 32 4.03 9.25 -11.32
C GLU A 32 3.14 9.87 -12.42
N ASP A 33 2.12 9.15 -12.91
CA ASP A 33 1.22 9.63 -13.96
C ASP A 33 -0.02 10.35 -13.41
N ASP A 34 -0.17 10.46 -12.11
CA ASP A 34 -1.33 11.13 -11.55
C ASP A 34 -1.22 12.64 -11.76
N PRO A 35 -2.29 13.30 -12.28
CA PRO A 35 -2.23 14.72 -12.58
C PRO A 35 -2.32 15.64 -11.37
N LEU A 36 -2.71 15.13 -10.21
CA LEU A 36 -3.03 16.00 -9.07
C LEU A 36 -1.96 16.00 -7.97
N ALA A 37 -1.34 14.86 -7.68
CA ALA A 37 -0.52 14.73 -6.48
C ALA A 37 0.97 14.97 -6.67
N GLN A 38 1.50 14.89 -7.87
CA GLN A 38 2.91 15.18 -8.17
C GLN A 38 3.94 14.32 -7.42
N PHE A 39 3.58 13.08 -7.10
CA PHE A 39 4.53 12.08 -6.60
C PHE A 39 5.04 11.22 -7.74
N ASN A 40 5.99 10.36 -7.45
CA ASN A 40 6.69 9.58 -8.49
C ASN A 40 6.66 8.08 -8.27
N LEU A 41 5.65 7.55 -7.58
CA LEU A 41 5.54 6.11 -7.42
C LEU A 41 5.16 5.45 -8.74
N LYS A 42 5.70 4.26 -8.95
CA LYS A 42 5.37 3.45 -10.11
C LYS A 42 4.36 2.38 -9.73
N THR A 43 3.72 1.80 -10.72
CA THR A 43 2.72 0.75 -10.52
C THR A 43 3.24 -0.37 -9.61
N GLU A 44 4.47 -0.84 -9.84
CA GLU A 44 5.07 -1.90 -9.03
C GLU A 44 5.29 -1.51 -7.57
N ASP A 45 5.45 -0.23 -7.29
CA ASP A 45 5.64 0.21 -5.91
C ASP A 45 4.42 -0.11 -5.05
N TYR A 46 3.22 -0.11 -5.64
CA TYR A 46 2.00 -0.45 -4.90
C TYR A 46 1.95 -1.91 -4.51
N PHE A 47 2.50 -2.79 -5.36
CA PHE A 47 2.65 -4.20 -4.99
C PHE A 47 3.61 -4.33 -3.79
N THR A 48 4.76 -3.67 -3.88
CA THR A 48 5.78 -3.72 -2.83
C THR A 48 5.26 -3.19 -1.50
N ILE A 49 4.61 -2.02 -1.53
CA ILE A 49 4.04 -1.39 -0.33
C ILE A 49 3.00 -2.31 0.31
N THR A 50 2.08 -2.82 -0.50
CA THR A 50 1.01 -3.69 -0.02
C THR A 50 1.59 -4.95 0.61
N LYS A 51 2.56 -5.57 -0.05
CA LYS A 51 3.19 -6.77 0.45
C LYS A 51 3.86 -6.52 1.81
N ARG A 52 4.54 -5.39 1.96
CA ARG A 52 5.20 -5.04 3.23
C ARG A 52 4.20 -4.85 4.37
N VAL A 53 3.07 -4.21 4.10
CA VAL A 53 2.00 -4.06 5.10
C VAL A 53 1.49 -5.43 5.54
N LEU A 54 1.23 -6.30 4.59
CA LEU A 54 0.69 -7.63 4.89
C LEU A 54 1.69 -8.48 5.68
N GLU A 55 2.95 -8.46 5.29
CA GLU A 55 3.99 -9.21 6.02
C GLU A 55 4.15 -8.70 7.45
N THR A 56 4.10 -7.38 7.62
CA THR A 56 4.19 -6.78 8.95
C THR A 56 2.98 -7.18 9.81
N SER A 57 1.80 -7.21 9.21
CA SER A 57 0.55 -7.55 9.93
C SER A 57 0.57 -8.94 10.54
N LYS A 58 1.34 -9.87 9.99
CA LYS A 58 1.46 -11.21 10.56
C LYS A 58 2.02 -11.20 11.98
N ASN A 59 2.81 -10.19 12.31
CA ASN A 59 3.51 -10.12 13.59
C ASN A 59 2.59 -9.72 14.75
N PHE A 60 1.40 -9.16 14.47
CA PHE A 60 0.53 -8.67 15.54
C PHE A 60 -0.97 -8.85 15.31
N CYS A 61 -1.45 -8.89 14.06
CA CYS A 61 -2.90 -9.07 13.83
C CYS A 61 -3.24 -10.19 12.86
N ASN A 62 -2.26 -11.04 12.57
CA ASN A 62 -2.46 -12.26 11.80
C ASN A 62 -3.12 -12.03 10.44
N GLY A 63 -2.73 -10.94 9.78
CA GLY A 63 -3.23 -10.64 8.44
C GLY A 63 -4.62 -10.04 8.38
N LYS A 64 -5.16 -9.55 9.50
CA LYS A 64 -6.48 -8.91 9.50
C LYS A 64 -6.37 -7.51 8.92
N VAL A 65 -6.48 -7.43 7.61
CA VAL A 65 -6.31 -6.17 6.86
C VAL A 65 -7.50 -6.01 5.92
N VAL A 66 -8.07 -4.80 5.90
CA VAL A 66 -9.11 -4.43 4.94
C VAL A 66 -8.64 -3.20 4.18
N SER A 67 -8.83 -3.19 2.88
CA SER A 67 -8.44 -2.08 2.02
C SER A 67 -9.67 -1.46 1.38
N ILE A 68 -9.74 -0.14 1.44
CA ILE A 68 -10.86 0.64 0.88
C ILE A 68 -10.28 1.66 -0.09
N LEU A 69 -10.82 1.68 -1.30
CA LEU A 69 -10.36 2.62 -2.34
C LEU A 69 -10.70 4.05 -1.96
N GLU A 70 -9.71 4.93 -2.13
CA GLU A 70 -9.88 6.36 -1.91
C GLU A 70 -9.58 7.16 -3.17
N GLY A 71 -8.30 7.46 -3.48
CA GLY A 71 -7.91 8.33 -4.57
C GLY A 71 -7.21 7.62 -5.71
N GLY A 72 -6.95 8.37 -6.76
CA GLY A 72 -6.31 7.90 -7.98
C GLY A 72 -7.06 8.46 -9.17
N TYR A 73 -6.39 9.32 -9.96
CA TYR A 73 -7.09 10.17 -10.93
C TYR A 73 -6.62 9.99 -12.37
N ASP A 74 -5.52 9.25 -12.58
CA ASP A 74 -5.17 8.77 -13.92
C ASP A 74 -5.75 7.37 -14.09
N LEU A 75 -6.63 7.19 -15.07
CA LEU A 75 -7.39 5.94 -15.21
C LEU A 75 -6.50 4.72 -15.46
N ASN A 76 -5.45 4.88 -16.27
CA ASN A 76 -4.54 3.77 -16.53
C ASN A 76 -3.72 3.42 -15.29
N ALA A 77 -3.21 4.44 -14.60
CA ALA A 77 -2.46 4.23 -13.36
C ALA A 77 -3.33 3.60 -12.29
N LEU A 78 -4.58 4.05 -12.18
CA LEU A 78 -5.54 3.51 -11.22
C LEU A 78 -5.81 2.02 -11.50
N ARG A 79 -6.07 1.69 -12.76
CA ARG A 79 -6.32 0.29 -13.16
C ARG A 79 -5.13 -0.61 -12.83
N ASP A 80 -3.94 -0.21 -13.26
CA ASP A 80 -2.75 -1.04 -13.13
C ASP A 80 -2.28 -1.12 -11.68
N SER A 81 -2.34 -0.02 -10.96
CA SER A 81 -1.94 0.03 -9.55
C SER A 81 -2.89 -0.77 -8.67
N THR A 82 -4.20 -0.65 -8.93
CA THR A 82 -5.20 -1.44 -8.20
C THR A 82 -4.98 -2.93 -8.44
N LYS A 83 -4.68 -3.31 -9.68
CA LYS A 83 -4.40 -4.72 -10.00
C LYS A 83 -3.19 -5.22 -9.20
N ARG A 84 -2.10 -4.47 -9.17
CA ARG A 84 -0.92 -4.89 -8.41
C ARG A 84 -1.17 -4.92 -6.91
N HIS A 85 -1.97 -4.01 -6.41
CA HIS A 85 -2.40 -4.01 -5.01
C HIS A 85 -3.16 -5.30 -4.68
N VAL A 86 -4.13 -5.66 -5.53
CA VAL A 86 -4.91 -6.89 -5.35
C VAL A 86 -4.04 -8.13 -5.54
N ASP A 87 -3.09 -8.11 -6.49
CA ASP A 87 -2.15 -9.22 -6.67
C ASP A 87 -1.39 -9.51 -5.37
N ALA A 88 -0.94 -8.46 -4.68
CA ALA A 88 -0.24 -8.63 -3.41
C ALA A 88 -1.15 -9.23 -2.34
N LEU A 89 -2.40 -8.78 -2.28
CA LEU A 89 -3.38 -9.33 -1.33
C LEU A 89 -3.63 -10.82 -1.60
N LEU A 90 -3.71 -11.21 -2.87
CA LEU A 90 -3.93 -12.60 -3.25
C LEU A 90 -2.72 -13.48 -2.95
N GLU A 91 -1.50 -12.99 -3.19
CA GLU A 91 -0.29 -13.74 -2.88
C GLU A 91 -0.11 -14.02 -1.40
N PHE A 92 -0.61 -13.11 -0.57
CA PHE A 92 -0.45 -13.22 0.88
C PHE A 92 -1.17 -14.46 1.43
N ASN A 93 -2.25 -14.85 0.80
CA ASN A 93 -2.99 -16.04 1.20
C ASN A 93 -2.31 -17.29 0.65
#